data_315a30033bba60e2cb72139eba37af11
#
_entry.id   315a30033bba60e2cb72139eba37af11
#
_cell.length_a   1.000
_cell.length_b   1.000
_cell.length_c   1.000
_cell.angle_alpha   90.00
_cell.angle_beta   90.00
_cell.angle_gamma   90.00
#
_symmetry.space_group_name_H-M   'P 1'
#
loop_
_entity.id
_entity.type
_entity.pdbx_description
1 polymer ?
#
loop_
_entity_poly.entity_id
_entity_poly.type
_entity_poly.pdbx_seq_one_letter_code
_entity_poly.pdbx_strand_id
1 'polypeptide(L)'
;MSTLPVGAIVKSVNTKYNGAVIRFVIGRQASDRVGLVTEKIITLKCFDAKEPSNSNSNRASYGNNRASVANLLQWLNSAAAAGGWYKAQHSADAPPSAANVWNGYNEYDQEAGFLSFFEADFRNALLDDTITVAKNTVTDGGGSEQITRKVRLLTRTEVFGDTENGITEGTQWPLFTDANSRKAYPTAEAVSKSEYTNSGLNASSPWWWWLLTPYAGHAVSARYVYSDGSLGSYNAWHGSNGVRPALFLAPDTLVSDTPDTDGAYIIQWNQPPTTPSSISHATPQAGKSLTITTGGSTDPEGNAIKYVWERRVDSGNYVQIGITT
;
A
#
# COMPACT_ATOMS: atom_id res chain seq x y z
N MET A 1 -2.09 -16.92 -0.04
CA MET A 1 -1.14 -16.10 0.76
C MET A 1 -1.16 -16.45 2.26
N SER A 2 -2.30 -16.81 2.83
CA SER A 2 -2.42 -17.18 4.27
C SER A 2 -1.58 -18.41 4.70
N THR A 3 -1.09 -19.21 3.77
CA THR A 3 -0.21 -20.37 4.04
C THR A 3 1.26 -19.99 4.24
N LEU A 4 1.67 -18.78 3.83
CA LEU A 4 3.04 -18.32 4.03
C LEU A 4 3.23 -17.77 5.46
N PRO A 5 4.39 -17.98 6.09
CA PRO A 5 4.62 -17.47 7.45
C PRO A 5 4.78 -15.94 7.48
N VAL A 6 4.58 -15.35 8.65
CA VAL A 6 5.02 -13.98 8.93
C VAL A 6 6.54 -13.90 8.69
N GLY A 7 6.98 -12.85 8.02
CA GLY A 7 8.35 -12.68 7.56
C GLY A 7 8.61 -13.16 6.13
N ALA A 8 7.70 -13.91 5.53
CA ALA A 8 7.82 -14.26 4.11
C ALA A 8 7.73 -13.00 3.22
N ILE A 9 8.50 -12.99 2.14
CA ILE A 9 8.54 -11.88 1.20
C ILE A 9 7.67 -12.21 0.00
N VAL A 10 6.85 -11.26 -0.41
CA VAL A 10 5.98 -11.35 -1.60
C VAL A 10 6.20 -10.15 -2.51
N LYS A 11 5.98 -10.31 -3.80
CA LYS A 11 6.07 -9.23 -4.79
C LYS A 11 5.06 -9.43 -5.92
N SER A 12 4.65 -8.34 -6.57
CA SER A 12 4.06 -8.38 -7.90
C SER A 12 5.08 -7.82 -8.89
N VAL A 13 5.41 -8.57 -9.94
CA VAL A 13 6.52 -8.28 -10.86
C VAL A 13 6.33 -6.97 -11.63
N ASN A 14 5.08 -6.55 -11.81
CA ASN A 14 4.72 -5.34 -12.54
C ASN A 14 4.50 -4.12 -11.64
N THR A 15 4.49 -4.28 -10.33
CA THR A 15 4.37 -3.19 -9.37
C THR A 15 5.75 -2.65 -9.03
N LYS A 16 6.10 -1.51 -9.64
CA LYS A 16 7.45 -0.92 -9.56
C LYS A 16 7.38 0.53 -9.14
N TYR A 17 8.28 0.93 -8.25
CA TYR A 17 8.52 2.33 -7.89
C TYR A 17 9.98 2.70 -8.19
N ASN A 18 10.20 3.83 -8.84
CA ASN A 18 11.53 4.26 -9.30
C ASN A 18 12.28 3.21 -10.14
N GLY A 19 11.55 2.37 -10.88
CA GLY A 19 12.12 1.31 -11.72
C GLY A 19 12.37 -0.02 -11.00
N ALA A 20 12.33 -0.08 -9.68
CA ALA A 20 12.50 -1.30 -8.90
C ALA A 20 11.15 -1.94 -8.52
N VAL A 21 11.09 -3.27 -8.54
CA VAL A 21 9.93 -4.02 -8.05
C VAL A 21 9.77 -3.79 -6.56
N ILE A 22 8.56 -3.44 -6.13
CA ILE A 22 8.26 -3.29 -4.71
C ILE A 22 8.12 -4.69 -4.08
N ARG A 23 8.92 -4.96 -3.06
CA ARG A 23 8.87 -6.19 -2.27
C ARG A 23 8.18 -5.90 -0.94
N PHE A 24 7.32 -6.80 -0.52
CA PHE A 24 6.58 -6.69 0.73
C PHE A 24 6.90 -7.87 1.65
N VAL A 25 6.89 -7.62 2.94
CA VAL A 25 6.99 -8.65 3.98
C VAL A 25 5.59 -8.90 4.54
N ILE A 26 5.20 -10.15 4.69
CA ILE A 26 4.01 -10.52 5.47
C ILE A 26 4.29 -10.16 6.93
N GLY A 27 3.60 -9.14 7.42
CA GLY A 27 3.80 -8.65 8.78
C GLY A 27 2.76 -9.15 9.78
N ARG A 28 1.56 -9.44 9.29
CA ARG A 28 0.41 -9.89 10.07
C ARG A 28 -0.50 -10.78 9.24
N GLN A 29 -1.10 -11.77 9.89
CA GLN A 29 -2.17 -12.58 9.33
C GLN A 29 -3.39 -12.54 10.23
N ALA A 30 -4.56 -12.43 9.64
CA ALA A 30 -5.85 -12.54 10.29
C ALA A 30 -6.78 -13.37 9.38
N SER A 31 -7.92 -13.80 9.91
CA SER A 31 -8.87 -14.63 9.16
C SER A 31 -9.49 -13.93 7.94
N ASP A 32 -9.54 -12.59 7.97
CA ASP A 32 -10.16 -11.75 6.94
C ASP A 32 -9.14 -11.02 6.06
N ARG A 33 -7.86 -10.96 6.45
CA ARG A 33 -6.83 -10.20 5.72
C ARG A 33 -5.40 -10.60 6.07
N VAL A 34 -4.49 -10.35 5.14
CA VAL A 34 -3.03 -10.43 5.34
C VAL A 34 -2.45 -9.04 5.23
N GLY A 35 -1.75 -8.59 6.28
CA GLY A 35 -1.07 -7.29 6.32
C GLY A 35 0.35 -7.41 5.77
N LEU A 36 0.64 -6.58 4.79
CA LEU A 36 1.92 -6.46 4.11
C LEU A 36 2.54 -5.10 4.43
N VAL A 37 3.84 -5.06 4.65
CA VAL A 37 4.62 -3.83 4.71
C VAL A 37 5.80 -3.94 3.75
N THR A 38 6.22 -2.85 3.11
CA THR A 38 7.38 -2.93 2.22
C THR A 38 8.60 -3.45 2.99
N GLU A 39 9.35 -4.36 2.36
CA GLU A 39 10.55 -4.96 2.95
C GLU A 39 11.55 -3.88 3.36
N LYS A 40 11.72 -2.88 2.49
CA LYS A 40 12.64 -1.76 2.64
C LYS A 40 11.94 -0.42 2.59
N ILE A 41 12.62 0.62 2.99
CA ILE A 41 12.24 2.01 2.73
C ILE A 41 12.33 2.25 1.23
N ILE A 42 11.23 2.63 0.59
CA ILE A 42 11.15 2.76 -0.88
C ILE A 42 11.47 4.17 -1.38
N THR A 43 11.36 5.18 -0.52
CA THR A 43 11.64 6.59 -0.81
C THR A 43 11.78 7.38 0.48
N LEU A 44 12.27 8.61 0.40
CA LEU A 44 12.27 9.57 1.48
C LEU A 44 11.31 10.71 1.13
N LYS A 45 10.41 11.07 2.05
CA LYS A 45 9.44 12.17 1.86
C LYS A 45 9.07 12.78 3.20
N CYS A 46 8.58 14.03 3.19
CA CYS A 46 7.95 14.60 4.38
C CYS A 46 6.61 13.89 4.65
N PHE A 47 6.22 13.87 5.92
CA PHE A 47 4.92 13.38 6.35
C PHE A 47 3.81 14.32 5.87
N ASP A 48 4.06 15.62 6.08
CA ASP A 48 3.19 16.71 5.67
C ASP A 48 4.00 17.99 5.43
N ALA A 49 3.63 18.79 4.44
CA ALA A 49 4.29 20.05 4.13
C ALA A 49 4.00 21.11 5.20
N LYS A 50 4.83 22.17 5.29
CA LYS A 50 4.46 23.34 6.07
C LYS A 50 3.20 23.99 5.49
N GLU A 51 2.42 24.59 6.35
CA GLU A 51 1.13 25.23 6.03
C GLU A 51 1.24 26.76 6.22
N PRO A 52 1.81 27.52 5.28
CA PRO A 52 2.17 28.94 5.50
C PRO A 52 1.02 29.84 5.93
N SER A 53 -0.24 29.47 5.59
CA SER A 53 -1.44 30.20 5.97
C SER A 53 -2.10 29.69 7.26
N ASN A 54 -1.51 28.71 7.96
CA ASN A 54 -2.08 28.18 9.20
C ASN A 54 -1.97 29.19 10.33
N SER A 55 -3.06 29.35 11.09
CA SER A 55 -3.11 30.22 12.27
C SER A 55 -2.19 29.75 13.41
N ASN A 56 -1.85 28.46 13.47
CA ASN A 56 -0.84 27.94 14.37
C ASN A 56 0.55 28.14 13.74
N SER A 57 1.38 28.99 14.35
CA SER A 57 2.70 29.35 13.84
C SER A 57 3.66 28.16 13.69
N ASN A 58 3.53 27.15 14.54
CA ASN A 58 4.33 25.93 14.41
C ASN A 58 3.94 25.14 13.15
N ARG A 59 2.63 24.95 12.88
CA ARG A 59 2.18 24.31 11.65
C ARG A 59 2.54 25.11 10.42
N ALA A 60 2.44 26.43 10.50
CA ALA A 60 2.89 27.31 9.42
C ALA A 60 4.38 27.13 9.06
N SER A 61 5.21 26.70 10.02
CA SER A 61 6.66 26.56 9.85
C SER A 61 7.13 25.11 9.64
N TYR A 62 6.44 24.12 10.21
CA TYR A 62 6.98 22.76 10.36
C TYR A 62 6.01 21.63 9.91
N GLY A 63 4.88 21.98 9.33
CA GLY A 63 3.87 21.02 8.84
C GLY A 63 2.90 20.55 9.93
N ASN A 64 1.99 19.67 9.54
CA ASN A 64 0.91 19.18 10.35
C ASN A 64 1.11 17.68 10.62
N ASN A 65 0.97 17.24 11.86
CA ASN A 65 1.13 15.83 12.21
C ASN A 65 -0.18 15.04 12.23
N ARG A 66 -1.31 15.66 11.86
CA ARG A 66 -2.61 14.98 11.87
C ARG A 66 -2.72 13.99 10.71
N ALA A 67 -2.89 12.71 11.04
CA ALA A 67 -2.87 11.63 10.06
C ALA A 67 -3.93 11.75 8.96
N SER A 68 -5.17 12.15 9.32
CA SER A 68 -6.29 12.18 8.36
C SER A 68 -6.10 13.18 7.21
N VAL A 69 -5.27 14.20 7.39
CA VAL A 69 -5.02 15.28 6.41
C VAL A 69 -3.59 15.31 5.88
N ALA A 70 -2.75 14.36 6.26
CA ALA A 70 -1.34 14.33 5.85
C ALA A 70 -1.18 14.16 4.33
N ASN A 71 -0.36 15.00 3.71
CA ASN A 71 -0.03 14.94 2.28
C ASN A 71 0.49 13.54 1.89
N LEU A 72 1.31 12.91 2.74
CA LEU A 72 1.87 11.58 2.47
C LEU A 72 0.76 10.52 2.33
N LEU A 73 -0.28 10.56 3.16
CA LEU A 73 -1.41 9.63 3.05
C LEU A 73 -2.24 9.89 1.80
N GLN A 74 -2.41 11.14 1.40
CA GLN A 74 -3.10 11.47 0.16
C GLN A 74 -2.33 10.94 -1.06
N TRP A 75 -1.01 11.15 -1.10
CA TRP A 75 -0.15 10.63 -2.15
C TRP A 75 -0.17 9.10 -2.21
N LEU A 76 -0.05 8.41 -1.07
CA LEU A 76 -0.08 6.94 -0.98
C LEU A 76 -1.38 6.34 -1.52
N ASN A 77 -2.50 7.07 -1.49
CA ASN A 77 -3.82 6.58 -1.92
C ASN A 77 -4.30 7.15 -3.26
N SER A 78 -3.44 7.83 -3.99
CA SER A 78 -3.77 8.39 -5.30
C SER A 78 -3.19 7.56 -6.44
N ALA A 79 -4.00 7.35 -7.49
CA ALA A 79 -3.55 6.81 -8.79
C ALA A 79 -3.46 7.91 -9.87
N ALA A 80 -3.50 9.18 -9.50
CA ALA A 80 -3.42 10.29 -10.43
C ALA A 80 -2.06 10.36 -11.12
N ALA A 81 -2.05 10.89 -12.34
CA ALA A 81 -0.83 11.22 -13.06
C ALA A 81 0.01 12.27 -12.32
N ALA A 82 1.25 12.44 -12.75
CA ALA A 82 2.19 13.41 -12.20
C ALA A 82 1.56 14.81 -12.09
N GLY A 83 1.73 15.45 -10.93
CA GLY A 83 1.15 16.76 -10.58
C GLY A 83 -0.36 16.76 -10.31
N GLY A 84 -1.06 15.62 -10.44
CA GLY A 84 -2.53 15.55 -10.29
C GLY A 84 -3.05 14.97 -8.98
N TRP A 85 -2.20 14.51 -8.09
CA TRP A 85 -2.64 13.81 -6.87
C TRP A 85 -3.02 14.77 -5.72
N TYR A 86 -2.32 15.91 -5.63
CA TYR A 86 -2.55 16.83 -4.53
C TYR A 86 -3.87 17.58 -4.67
N LYS A 87 -4.61 17.63 -3.56
CA LYS A 87 -5.80 18.49 -3.38
C LYS A 87 -5.80 18.97 -1.94
N ALA A 88 -5.97 20.27 -1.73
CA ALA A 88 -6.05 20.82 -0.39
C ALA A 88 -7.15 20.15 0.43
N GLN A 89 -6.80 19.58 1.57
CA GLN A 89 -7.69 18.82 2.47
C GLN A 89 -8.34 19.74 3.52
N HIS A 90 -7.76 20.93 3.72
CA HIS A 90 -8.32 22.01 4.55
C HIS A 90 -7.75 23.36 4.09
N SER A 91 -8.25 24.46 4.65
CA SER A 91 -7.97 25.82 4.17
C SER A 91 -6.50 26.26 4.26
N ALA A 92 -5.73 25.69 5.18
CA ALA A 92 -4.31 26.00 5.36
C ALA A 92 -3.39 24.97 4.68
N ASP A 93 -3.91 23.87 4.16
CA ASP A 93 -3.14 22.80 3.53
C ASP A 93 -2.32 23.36 2.34
N ALA A 94 -1.12 22.85 2.19
CA ALA A 94 -0.20 23.26 1.12
C ALA A 94 0.47 22.03 0.48
N PRO A 95 0.79 22.09 -0.82
CA PRO A 95 1.45 20.99 -1.50
C PRO A 95 2.88 20.80 -0.99
N PRO A 96 3.39 19.56 -0.96
CA PRO A 96 4.78 19.28 -0.59
C PRO A 96 5.76 19.63 -1.72
N SER A 97 5.75 20.90 -2.10
CA SER A 97 6.68 21.50 -3.06
C SER A 97 8.01 21.87 -2.41
N ALA A 98 9.04 22.15 -3.19
CA ALA A 98 10.35 22.58 -2.69
C ALA A 98 10.27 23.76 -1.70
N ALA A 99 9.29 24.68 -1.89
CA ALA A 99 9.07 25.79 -0.97
C ALA A 99 8.49 25.38 0.38
N ASN A 100 7.80 24.23 0.46
CA ASN A 100 7.02 23.81 1.62
C ASN A 100 7.60 22.60 2.36
N VAL A 101 8.64 21.97 1.84
CA VAL A 101 9.40 20.91 2.52
C VAL A 101 10.71 21.46 3.08
N TRP A 102 11.27 20.79 4.08
CA TRP A 102 12.53 21.23 4.71
C TRP A 102 13.67 21.30 3.69
N ASN A 103 14.25 22.47 3.52
CA ASN A 103 15.32 22.76 2.57
C ASN A 103 15.04 22.37 1.11
N GLY A 104 13.79 22.14 0.74
CA GLY A 104 13.40 21.69 -0.58
C GLY A 104 13.69 20.20 -0.85
N TYR A 105 14.15 19.44 0.12
CA TYR A 105 14.56 18.05 -0.10
C TYR A 105 13.36 17.12 -0.27
N ASN A 106 13.39 16.33 -1.36
CA ASN A 106 12.45 15.27 -1.66
C ASN A 106 10.99 15.77 -1.73
N GLU A 107 10.80 16.91 -2.40
CA GLU A 107 9.46 17.36 -2.78
C GLU A 107 8.77 16.31 -3.65
N TYR A 108 7.44 16.28 -3.62
CA TYR A 108 6.71 15.26 -4.36
C TYR A 108 5.33 15.70 -4.89
N ASP A 109 5.04 16.99 -4.84
CA ASP A 109 3.79 17.56 -5.38
C ASP A 109 3.62 17.29 -6.88
N GLN A 110 4.74 17.22 -7.62
CA GLN A 110 4.77 16.95 -9.05
C GLN A 110 4.93 15.47 -9.41
N GLU A 111 5.09 14.57 -8.45
CA GLU A 111 5.14 13.14 -8.72
C GLU A 111 3.75 12.59 -9.11
N ALA A 112 3.71 11.40 -9.70
CA ALA A 112 2.49 10.63 -9.82
C ALA A 112 2.08 10.06 -8.46
N GLY A 113 0.77 9.88 -8.21
CA GLY A 113 0.29 9.26 -6.99
C GLY A 113 0.78 7.81 -6.86
N PHE A 114 1.03 7.35 -5.64
CA PHE A 114 1.69 6.07 -5.38
C PHE A 114 0.96 4.86 -5.99
N LEU A 115 -0.37 4.83 -5.96
CA LEU A 115 -1.14 3.75 -6.56
C LEU A 115 -1.05 3.70 -8.10
N SER A 116 -0.54 4.74 -8.77
CA SER A 116 -0.30 4.69 -10.22
C SER A 116 0.84 3.73 -10.59
N PHE A 117 1.72 3.41 -9.65
CA PHE A 117 2.83 2.47 -9.80
C PHE A 117 2.44 1.00 -9.61
N PHE A 118 1.20 0.76 -9.18
CA PHE A 118 0.66 -0.58 -9.01
C PHE A 118 -0.06 -1.02 -10.28
N GLU A 119 0.13 -2.25 -10.69
CA GLU A 119 -0.71 -2.85 -11.74
C GLU A 119 -2.19 -2.86 -11.34
N ALA A 120 -3.08 -2.92 -12.33
CA ALA A 120 -4.52 -2.74 -12.10
C ALA A 120 -5.09 -3.79 -11.13
N ASP A 121 -4.70 -5.06 -11.31
CA ASP A 121 -5.20 -6.16 -10.50
C ASP A 121 -4.78 -6.02 -9.03
N PHE A 122 -3.53 -5.61 -8.80
CA PHE A 122 -3.07 -5.33 -7.43
C PHE A 122 -3.87 -4.20 -6.79
N ARG A 123 -4.07 -3.08 -7.51
CA ARG A 123 -4.87 -1.94 -6.99
C ARG A 123 -6.29 -2.36 -6.63
N ASN A 124 -6.90 -3.20 -7.48
CA ASN A 124 -8.27 -3.69 -7.28
C ASN A 124 -8.37 -4.65 -6.10
N ALA A 125 -7.32 -5.44 -5.83
CA ALA A 125 -7.25 -6.38 -4.73
C ALA A 125 -6.95 -5.73 -3.37
N LEU A 126 -6.51 -4.46 -3.34
CA LEU A 126 -6.23 -3.75 -2.09
C LEU A 126 -7.50 -3.58 -1.26
N LEU A 127 -7.49 -4.10 -0.04
CA LEU A 127 -8.56 -3.93 0.92
C LEU A 127 -8.53 -2.54 1.56
N ASP A 128 -9.69 -1.98 1.82
CA ASP A 128 -9.79 -0.82 2.70
C ASP A 128 -9.45 -1.22 4.14
N ASP A 129 -8.60 -0.44 4.78
CA ASP A 129 -8.23 -0.63 6.17
C ASP A 129 -8.64 0.59 6.99
N THR A 130 -9.51 0.34 7.98
CA THR A 130 -9.95 1.36 8.93
C THR A 130 -9.20 1.20 10.23
N ILE A 131 -8.51 2.26 10.65
CA ILE A 131 -7.70 2.25 11.87
C ILE A 131 -7.99 3.48 12.71
N THR A 132 -7.96 3.28 14.03
CA THR A 132 -7.99 4.38 15.02
C THR A 132 -6.59 4.96 15.13
N VAL A 133 -6.47 6.29 15.08
CA VAL A 133 -5.20 7.01 15.21
C VAL A 133 -5.37 8.11 16.26
N ALA A 134 -4.38 8.31 17.10
CA ALA A 134 -4.35 9.39 18.08
C ALA A 134 -4.36 10.77 17.40
N LYS A 135 -4.86 11.77 18.10
CA LYS A 135 -4.70 13.19 17.74
C LYS A 135 -3.82 13.89 18.76
N ASN A 136 -3.08 14.91 18.32
CA ASN A 136 -2.31 15.70 19.26
C ASN A 136 -3.24 16.53 20.18
N THR A 137 -2.75 16.80 21.39
CA THR A 137 -3.48 17.55 22.41
C THR A 137 -3.31 19.06 22.28
N VAL A 138 -2.37 19.51 21.44
CA VAL A 138 -1.96 20.93 21.35
C VAL A 138 -2.90 21.71 20.43
N THR A 139 -3.27 21.13 19.28
CA THR A 139 -4.07 21.81 18.25
C THR A 139 -5.30 21.03 17.81
N ASP A 140 -5.33 19.69 18.00
CA ASP A 140 -6.40 18.82 17.50
C ASP A 140 -7.34 18.32 18.61
N GLY A 141 -7.15 18.84 19.85
CA GLY A 141 -8.00 18.54 20.99
C GLY A 141 -7.79 17.14 21.62
N GLY A 142 -6.78 16.41 21.21
CA GLY A 142 -6.49 15.06 21.72
C GLY A 142 -7.55 14.03 21.33
N GLY A 143 -7.58 12.90 22.06
CA GLY A 143 -8.41 11.75 21.72
C GLY A 143 -7.95 11.06 20.45
N SER A 144 -8.88 10.52 19.67
CA SER A 144 -8.58 9.77 18.45
C SER A 144 -9.49 10.15 17.29
N GLU A 145 -9.11 9.70 16.10
CA GLU A 145 -9.93 9.71 14.89
C GLU A 145 -9.83 8.35 14.20
N GLN A 146 -10.80 8.03 13.35
CA GLN A 146 -10.72 6.86 12.48
C GLN A 146 -10.41 7.33 11.05
N ILE A 147 -9.50 6.63 10.42
CA ILE A 147 -9.16 6.82 9.01
C ILE A 147 -9.29 5.50 8.25
N THR A 148 -9.80 5.59 7.02
CA THR A 148 -9.90 4.44 6.11
C THR A 148 -9.01 4.70 4.91
N ARG A 149 -8.05 3.80 4.63
CA ARG A 149 -7.10 3.92 3.52
C ARG A 149 -6.76 2.52 2.98
N LYS A 150 -6.44 2.43 1.69
CA LYS A 150 -5.90 1.21 1.06
C LYS A 150 -4.42 1.02 1.38
N VAL A 151 -3.68 2.12 1.40
CA VAL A 151 -2.25 2.14 1.72
C VAL A 151 -2.00 3.19 2.80
N ARG A 152 -1.27 2.83 3.84
CA ARG A 152 -0.91 3.72 4.93
C ARG A 152 0.46 3.40 5.51
N LEU A 153 0.90 4.18 6.45
CA LEU A 153 2.02 3.85 7.32
C LEU A 153 1.51 2.99 8.49
N LEU A 154 2.40 2.25 9.13
CA LEU A 154 2.11 1.55 10.37
C LEU A 154 2.04 2.54 11.54
N THR A 155 1.23 2.20 12.54
CA THR A 155 1.11 3.01 13.75
C THR A 155 2.16 2.61 14.80
N ARG A 156 2.28 3.44 15.85
CA ARG A 156 3.09 3.13 17.03
C ARG A 156 2.67 1.80 17.67
N THR A 157 1.37 1.59 17.86
CA THR A 157 0.87 0.35 18.46
C THR A 157 1.22 -0.86 17.59
N GLU A 158 1.10 -0.77 16.28
CA GLU A 158 1.41 -1.88 15.37
C GLU A 158 2.88 -2.26 15.37
N VAL A 159 3.78 -1.31 15.62
CA VAL A 159 5.24 -1.55 15.58
C VAL A 159 5.83 -1.80 16.97
N PHE A 160 5.32 -1.15 18.02
CA PHE A 160 5.91 -1.20 19.37
C PHE A 160 5.02 -1.91 20.39
N GLY A 161 3.74 -2.13 20.11
CA GLY A 161 2.77 -2.62 21.10
C GLY A 161 2.33 -1.55 22.11
N ASP A 162 2.84 -0.33 21.99
CA ASP A 162 2.58 0.78 22.90
C ASP A 162 1.42 1.67 22.42
N THR A 163 0.88 2.46 23.34
CA THR A 163 -0.15 3.46 23.04
C THR A 163 0.44 4.86 22.84
N GLU A 164 -0.20 5.70 22.05
CA GLU A 164 0.09 7.13 21.99
C GLU A 164 -0.93 7.88 22.86
N ASN A 165 -0.45 8.48 23.95
CA ASN A 165 -1.30 9.20 24.91
C ASN A 165 -2.54 8.42 25.35
N GLY A 166 -2.36 7.11 25.65
CA GLY A 166 -3.42 6.20 26.06
C GLY A 166 -4.32 5.68 24.92
N ILE A 167 -4.11 6.09 23.68
CA ILE A 167 -4.85 5.60 22.51
C ILE A 167 -4.16 4.38 21.93
N THR A 168 -4.89 3.28 21.82
CA THR A 168 -4.46 2.05 21.15
C THR A 168 -4.77 2.17 19.65
N GLU A 169 -3.75 2.13 18.82
CA GLU A 169 -3.83 2.36 17.37
C GLU A 169 -3.65 1.04 16.61
N GLY A 170 -4.63 0.15 16.73
CA GLY A 170 -4.58 -1.19 16.13
C GLY A 170 -3.97 -2.25 17.07
N THR A 171 -3.36 -3.29 16.49
CA THR A 171 -2.75 -4.42 17.21
C THR A 171 -1.31 -4.59 16.75
N GLN A 172 -0.40 -4.87 17.67
CA GLN A 172 1.00 -5.11 17.34
C GLN A 172 1.13 -6.22 16.29
N TRP A 173 1.92 -5.94 15.25
CA TRP A 173 2.19 -6.93 14.22
C TRP A 173 3.23 -7.94 14.69
N PRO A 174 2.99 -9.24 14.50
CA PRO A 174 3.94 -10.30 14.89
C PRO A 174 5.33 -10.15 14.25
N LEU A 175 5.46 -9.40 13.17
CA LEU A 175 6.73 -9.08 12.53
C LEU A 175 7.69 -8.31 13.47
N PHE A 176 7.15 -7.48 14.38
CA PHE A 176 7.93 -6.55 15.19
C PHE A 176 8.04 -7.03 16.63
N THR A 177 9.04 -7.84 16.91
CA THR A 177 9.26 -8.47 18.23
C THR A 177 10.27 -7.71 19.10
N ASP A 178 11.23 -7.02 18.46
CA ASP A 178 12.34 -6.34 19.13
C ASP A 178 12.86 -5.14 18.33
N ALA A 179 13.89 -4.48 18.80
CA ALA A 179 14.50 -3.34 18.12
C ALA A 179 15.11 -3.71 16.76
N ASN A 180 15.63 -4.93 16.61
CA ASN A 180 16.24 -5.34 15.33
C ASN A 180 15.19 -5.55 14.25
N SER A 181 14.05 -6.16 14.59
CA SER A 181 12.94 -6.38 13.66
C SER A 181 12.28 -5.07 13.19
N ARG A 182 12.43 -3.99 13.95
CA ARG A 182 11.93 -2.65 13.60
C ARG A 182 12.86 -1.87 12.66
N LYS A 183 14.15 -2.24 12.57
CA LYS A 183 15.09 -1.58 11.65
C LYS A 183 14.66 -1.76 10.21
N ALA A 184 14.83 -0.71 9.40
CA ALA A 184 14.55 -0.77 7.97
C ALA A 184 15.69 -0.14 7.17
N TYR A 185 16.02 -0.76 6.06
CA TYR A 185 17.10 -0.33 5.16
C TYR A 185 16.46 0.35 3.94
N PRO A 186 17.01 1.46 3.43
CA PRO A 186 16.54 2.02 2.17
C PRO A 186 16.91 1.11 0.98
N THR A 187 16.11 1.18 -0.07
CA THR A 187 16.50 0.61 -1.37
C THR A 187 17.62 1.45 -1.99
N ALA A 188 18.35 0.88 -2.94
CA ALA A 188 19.35 1.64 -3.69
C ALA A 188 18.73 2.82 -4.43
N GLU A 189 17.51 2.64 -4.94
CA GLU A 189 16.71 3.68 -5.62
C GLU A 189 16.31 4.80 -4.64
N ALA A 190 15.87 4.45 -3.42
CA ALA A 190 15.54 5.45 -2.39
C ALA A 190 16.74 6.33 -2.05
N VAL A 191 17.93 5.75 -1.98
CA VAL A 191 19.19 6.49 -1.75
C VAL A 191 19.57 7.34 -2.96
N SER A 192 19.59 6.75 -4.16
CA SER A 192 20.06 7.43 -5.37
C SER A 192 19.13 8.54 -5.87
N LYS A 193 17.84 8.47 -5.53
CA LYS A 193 16.83 9.47 -5.89
C LYS A 193 16.63 10.53 -4.82
N SER A 194 17.18 10.33 -3.62
CA SER A 194 17.09 11.32 -2.55
C SER A 194 17.97 12.52 -2.83
N GLU A 195 17.39 13.69 -2.71
CA GLU A 195 18.12 14.97 -2.71
C GLU A 195 18.78 15.25 -1.37
N TYR A 196 18.28 14.62 -0.29
CA TYR A 196 18.92 14.67 1.00
C TYR A 196 20.14 13.76 1.05
N THR A 197 21.30 14.34 1.29
CA THR A 197 22.57 13.61 1.37
C THR A 197 23.07 13.56 2.82
N ASN A 198 23.41 12.34 3.26
CA ASN A 198 24.00 12.10 4.57
C ASN A 198 24.85 10.83 4.49
N SER A 199 26.01 10.80 5.13
CA SER A 199 26.93 9.64 5.11
C SER A 199 26.32 8.37 5.68
N GLY A 200 25.33 8.47 6.59
CA GLY A 200 24.58 7.34 7.12
C GLY A 200 23.45 6.85 6.21
N LEU A 201 23.03 7.65 5.21
CA LEU A 201 21.99 7.26 4.26
C LEU A 201 22.61 6.44 3.14
N ASN A 202 22.53 5.14 3.27
CA ASN A 202 22.99 4.18 2.26
C ASN A 202 22.16 2.89 2.33
N ALA A 203 22.20 2.07 1.28
CA ALA A 203 21.36 0.86 1.17
C ALA A 203 21.79 -0.28 2.12
N SER A 204 22.93 -0.18 2.80
CA SER A 204 23.49 -1.20 3.70
C SER A 204 23.38 -0.82 5.19
N SER A 205 22.85 0.36 5.50
CA SER A 205 22.64 0.82 6.88
C SER A 205 21.16 1.11 7.14
N PRO A 206 20.64 0.79 8.34
CA PRO A 206 19.26 1.14 8.68
C PRO A 206 19.08 2.65 8.66
N TRP A 207 17.88 3.07 8.24
CA TRP A 207 17.52 4.48 8.19
C TRP A 207 16.20 4.72 8.93
N TRP A 208 15.89 5.96 9.24
CA TRP A 208 14.66 6.40 9.91
C TRP A 208 13.47 6.24 8.98
N TRP A 209 12.30 5.86 9.52
CA TRP A 209 11.08 5.73 8.73
C TRP A 209 9.83 6.14 9.50
N TRP A 210 8.93 6.84 8.83
CA TRP A 210 7.72 7.38 9.41
C TRP A 210 6.75 6.32 9.90
N LEU A 211 6.09 6.64 11.03
CA LEU A 211 4.87 6.01 11.48
C LEU A 211 3.67 6.92 11.19
N LEU A 212 2.47 6.35 11.20
CA LEU A 212 1.22 7.08 11.02
C LEU A 212 0.86 7.97 12.22
N THR A 213 1.34 7.60 13.40
CA THR A 213 1.01 8.17 14.70
C THR A 213 1.56 9.59 14.85
N PRO A 214 0.73 10.60 15.16
CA PRO A 214 1.22 11.90 15.58
C PRO A 214 1.87 11.80 16.96
N TYR A 215 2.86 12.65 17.25
CA TYR A 215 3.30 12.84 18.63
C TYR A 215 2.26 13.69 19.37
N ALA A 216 1.56 13.11 20.33
CA ALA A 216 0.42 13.74 21.00
C ALA A 216 0.77 15.06 21.71
N GLY A 217 1.99 15.24 22.18
CA GLY A 217 2.46 16.45 22.84
C GLY A 217 2.92 17.58 21.91
N HIS A 218 2.90 17.39 20.59
CA HIS A 218 3.35 18.39 19.62
C HIS A 218 2.32 18.59 18.51
N ALA A 219 2.20 19.83 18.03
CA ALA A 219 1.30 20.15 16.92
C ALA A 219 1.81 19.68 15.54
N VAL A 220 3.13 19.39 15.44
CA VAL A 220 3.86 19.29 14.16
C VAL A 220 4.71 18.04 14.01
N SER A 221 4.92 17.26 15.06
CA SER A 221 5.82 16.10 14.99
C SER A 221 5.05 14.80 14.84
N ALA A 222 5.37 14.01 13.81
CA ALA A 222 4.91 12.63 13.68
C ALA A 222 5.93 11.66 14.30
N ARG A 223 5.46 10.48 14.71
CA ARG A 223 6.32 9.42 15.21
C ARG A 223 7.11 8.78 14.06
N TYR A 224 8.28 8.26 14.37
CA TYR A 224 9.10 7.48 13.46
C TYR A 224 9.94 6.45 14.21
N VAL A 225 10.47 5.49 13.49
CA VAL A 225 11.42 4.51 13.99
C VAL A 225 12.83 4.97 13.65
N TYR A 226 13.71 5.04 14.64
CA TYR A 226 15.13 5.32 14.46
C TYR A 226 15.88 4.20 13.76
N SER A 227 17.11 4.48 13.29
CA SER A 227 18.01 3.49 12.70
C SER A 227 18.43 2.37 13.65
N ASP A 228 18.33 2.57 14.96
CA ASP A 228 18.56 1.55 15.98
C ASP A 228 17.29 0.75 16.35
N GLY A 229 16.14 1.09 15.78
CA GLY A 229 14.84 0.47 16.04
C GLY A 229 14.09 1.06 17.23
N SER A 230 14.56 2.15 17.84
CA SER A 230 13.86 2.89 18.90
C SER A 230 12.79 3.84 18.33
N LEU A 231 11.87 4.30 19.21
CA LEU A 231 10.83 5.25 18.86
C LEU A 231 11.34 6.69 18.95
N GLY A 232 11.06 7.50 17.94
CA GLY A 232 11.32 8.92 17.92
C GLY A 232 10.12 9.75 17.47
N SER A 233 10.34 11.05 17.35
CA SER A 233 9.41 11.99 16.71
C SER A 233 10.18 13.07 15.98
N TYR A 234 9.64 13.52 14.84
CA TYR A 234 10.28 14.55 14.03
C TYR A 234 9.22 15.43 13.37
N ASN A 235 9.59 16.67 13.03
CA ASN A 235 8.65 17.62 12.42
C ASN A 235 8.18 17.09 11.05
N ALA A 236 6.90 17.20 10.77
CA ALA A 236 6.24 16.59 9.64
C ALA A 236 6.81 17.00 8.27
N TRP A 237 7.32 18.24 8.15
CA TRP A 237 7.84 18.79 6.89
C TRP A 237 9.21 18.26 6.45
N HIS A 238 9.85 17.40 7.27
CA HIS A 238 11.17 16.87 6.95
C HIS A 238 11.11 15.79 5.87
N GLY A 239 11.67 16.08 4.68
CA GLY A 239 11.79 15.16 3.57
C GLY A 239 12.94 14.13 3.68
N SER A 240 13.59 14.02 4.83
CA SER A 240 14.72 13.10 5.05
C SER A 240 14.33 11.74 5.64
N ASN A 241 13.07 11.57 6.04
CA ASN A 241 12.61 10.32 6.64
C ASN A 241 12.05 9.35 5.60
N GLY A 242 12.29 8.08 5.84
CA GLY A 242 11.89 6.99 4.96
C GLY A 242 10.39 6.73 4.96
N VAL A 243 9.88 6.31 3.83
CA VAL A 243 8.51 5.87 3.64
C VAL A 243 8.50 4.35 3.47
N ARG A 244 7.76 3.67 4.35
CA ARG A 244 7.59 2.22 4.39
C ARG A 244 6.11 1.88 4.43
N PRO A 245 5.43 1.89 3.26
CA PRO A 245 4.00 1.68 3.17
C PRO A 245 3.55 0.30 3.61
N ALA A 246 2.37 0.23 4.21
CA ALA A 246 1.65 -0.99 4.54
C ALA A 246 0.30 -1.03 3.83
N LEU A 247 -0.16 -2.24 3.51
CA LEU A 247 -1.42 -2.51 2.81
C LEU A 247 -1.97 -3.89 3.20
N PHE A 248 -3.20 -4.17 2.81
CA PHE A 248 -3.85 -5.45 3.13
C PHE A 248 -4.43 -6.10 1.87
N LEU A 249 -4.29 -7.42 1.81
CA LEU A 249 -4.88 -8.27 0.78
C LEU A 249 -5.75 -9.36 1.43
N ALA A 250 -6.64 -9.97 0.64
CA ALA A 250 -7.42 -11.10 1.08
C ALA A 250 -6.51 -12.32 1.39
N PRO A 251 -6.88 -13.16 2.37
CA PRO A 251 -6.05 -14.30 2.78
C PRO A 251 -5.88 -15.36 1.69
N ASP A 252 -6.86 -15.46 0.80
CA ASP A 252 -6.90 -16.37 -0.35
C ASP A 252 -6.19 -15.83 -1.61
N THR A 253 -5.60 -14.64 -1.54
CA THR A 253 -4.75 -14.13 -2.63
C THR A 253 -3.68 -15.16 -2.98
N LEU A 254 -3.63 -15.54 -4.26
CA LEU A 254 -2.72 -16.57 -4.76
C LEU A 254 -1.27 -16.06 -4.78
N VAL A 255 -0.36 -16.97 -4.54
CA VAL A 255 1.09 -16.75 -4.66
C VAL A 255 1.72 -17.98 -5.30
N SER A 256 2.89 -17.83 -5.91
CA SER A 256 3.66 -18.94 -6.44
C SER A 256 3.97 -19.99 -5.37
N ASP A 257 4.04 -21.25 -5.74
CA ASP A 257 4.33 -22.37 -4.82
C ASP A 257 5.74 -22.29 -4.24
N THR A 258 6.67 -21.72 -4.98
CA THR A 258 8.06 -21.54 -4.57
C THR A 258 8.48 -20.08 -4.75
N PRO A 259 9.41 -19.60 -3.90
CA PRO A 259 9.95 -18.25 -4.09
C PRO A 259 10.77 -18.17 -5.40
N ASP A 260 10.81 -16.96 -5.97
CA ASP A 260 11.66 -16.62 -7.09
C ASP A 260 13.15 -16.58 -6.66
N THR A 261 14.04 -16.37 -7.61
CA THR A 261 15.51 -16.35 -7.42
C THR A 261 15.98 -15.32 -6.38
N ASP A 262 15.19 -14.30 -6.11
CA ASP A 262 15.45 -13.29 -5.09
C ASP A 262 14.82 -13.60 -3.72
N GLY A 263 14.21 -14.78 -3.56
CA GLY A 263 13.59 -15.24 -2.32
C GLY A 263 12.17 -14.74 -2.07
N ALA A 264 11.56 -14.00 -3.01
CA ALA A 264 10.20 -13.52 -2.87
C ALA A 264 9.19 -14.42 -3.60
N TYR A 265 8.05 -14.69 -3.00
CA TYR A 265 6.91 -15.32 -3.67
C TYR A 265 6.24 -14.32 -4.60
N ILE A 266 5.82 -14.78 -5.78
CA ILE A 266 5.14 -13.94 -6.76
C ILE A 266 3.64 -13.95 -6.48
N ILE A 267 3.04 -12.78 -6.29
CA ILE A 267 1.58 -12.64 -6.20
C ILE A 267 1.01 -12.91 -7.57
N GLN A 268 0.05 -13.83 -7.63
CA GLN A 268 -0.64 -14.24 -8.85
C GLN A 268 -2.04 -13.65 -8.85
N TRP A 269 -2.38 -12.95 -9.91
CA TRP A 269 -3.72 -12.43 -10.09
C TRP A 269 -4.50 -13.42 -10.92
N ASN A 270 -5.70 -13.78 -10.46
CA ASN A 270 -6.57 -14.70 -11.20
C ASN A 270 -6.85 -14.11 -12.58
N GLN A 271 -6.30 -14.73 -13.59
CA GLN A 271 -6.53 -14.36 -14.99
C GLN A 271 -7.77 -15.12 -15.51
N PRO A 272 -8.59 -14.48 -16.35
CA PRO A 272 -9.67 -15.21 -16.99
C PRO A 272 -9.09 -16.35 -17.84
N PRO A 273 -9.77 -17.51 -17.90
CA PRO A 273 -9.39 -18.59 -18.80
C PRO A 273 -9.23 -18.10 -20.24
N THR A 274 -8.31 -18.68 -20.97
CA THR A 274 -8.15 -18.38 -22.39
C THR A 274 -9.43 -18.70 -23.15
N THR A 275 -9.77 -17.88 -24.13
CA THR A 275 -10.89 -18.16 -25.00
C THR A 275 -10.65 -19.53 -25.73
N PRO A 276 -11.66 -20.41 -25.83
CA PRO A 276 -11.49 -21.64 -26.56
C PRO A 276 -10.99 -21.38 -27.99
N SER A 277 -9.97 -22.11 -28.40
CA SER A 277 -9.41 -21.99 -29.75
C SER A 277 -10.41 -22.41 -30.83
N SER A 278 -11.36 -23.25 -30.47
CA SER A 278 -12.47 -23.67 -31.34
C SER A 278 -13.71 -24.05 -30.53
N ILE A 279 -14.86 -23.81 -31.11
CA ILE A 279 -16.14 -24.32 -30.65
C ILE A 279 -16.73 -25.08 -31.84
N SER A 280 -16.94 -26.38 -31.68
CA SER A 280 -17.62 -27.18 -32.70
C SER A 280 -18.93 -27.73 -32.15
N HIS A 281 -19.92 -27.81 -33.02
CA HIS A 281 -21.22 -28.40 -32.68
C HIS A 281 -21.74 -29.20 -33.86
N ALA A 282 -22.47 -30.24 -33.58
CA ALA A 282 -23.26 -30.94 -34.60
C ALA A 282 -24.40 -30.03 -35.08
N THR A 283 -24.84 -30.19 -36.31
CA THR A 283 -26.02 -29.49 -36.82
C THR A 283 -27.25 -29.83 -35.95
N PRO A 284 -27.92 -28.82 -35.38
CA PRO A 284 -29.07 -29.04 -34.53
C PRO A 284 -30.18 -29.81 -35.30
N GLN A 285 -30.71 -30.88 -34.69
CA GLN A 285 -31.85 -31.63 -35.21
C GLN A 285 -32.95 -31.68 -34.16
N ALA A 286 -34.19 -31.49 -34.57
CA ALA A 286 -35.32 -31.55 -33.66
C ALA A 286 -35.39 -32.92 -32.94
N GLY A 287 -35.52 -32.86 -31.61
CA GLY A 287 -35.61 -34.06 -30.76
C GLY A 287 -34.29 -34.80 -30.51
N LYS A 288 -33.16 -34.24 -30.92
CA LYS A 288 -31.80 -34.77 -30.65
C LYS A 288 -31.00 -33.90 -29.69
N SER A 289 -30.16 -34.52 -28.88
CA SER A 289 -29.20 -33.83 -28.07
C SER A 289 -28.13 -33.17 -28.96
N LEU A 290 -27.80 -31.94 -28.66
CA LEU A 290 -26.71 -31.22 -29.30
C LEU A 290 -25.42 -31.44 -28.47
N THR A 291 -24.40 -32.01 -29.08
CA THR A 291 -23.06 -32.08 -28.47
C THR A 291 -22.25 -30.90 -28.92
N ILE A 292 -21.72 -30.17 -27.96
CA ILE A 292 -20.80 -29.05 -28.16
C ILE A 292 -19.44 -29.43 -27.60
N THR A 293 -18.42 -29.29 -28.43
CA THR A 293 -17.03 -29.56 -28.01
C THR A 293 -16.26 -28.26 -28.02
N THR A 294 -15.60 -27.94 -26.93
CA THR A 294 -14.70 -26.81 -26.80
C THR A 294 -13.26 -27.27 -26.97
N GLY A 295 -12.48 -26.52 -27.75
CA GLY A 295 -11.07 -26.81 -27.92
C GLY A 295 -10.20 -25.86 -27.09
N GLY A 296 -9.40 -26.41 -26.21
CA GLY A 296 -8.18 -25.79 -25.76
C GLY A 296 -8.25 -24.54 -24.89
N SER A 297 -9.37 -24.30 -24.14
CA SER A 297 -9.30 -23.31 -23.06
C SER A 297 -8.38 -23.81 -21.97
N THR A 298 -7.50 -22.92 -21.52
CA THR A 298 -6.64 -23.18 -20.37
C THR A 298 -6.79 -22.00 -19.40
N ASP A 299 -6.84 -22.32 -18.12
CA ASP A 299 -6.69 -21.32 -17.07
C ASP A 299 -5.20 -21.16 -16.79
N PRO A 300 -4.62 -19.93 -16.84
CA PRO A 300 -3.20 -19.72 -16.61
C PRO A 300 -2.73 -20.19 -15.24
N GLU A 301 -3.61 -20.16 -14.23
CA GLU A 301 -3.35 -20.59 -12.87
C GLU A 301 -3.71 -22.08 -12.64
N GLY A 302 -4.22 -22.78 -13.65
CA GLY A 302 -4.61 -24.20 -13.58
C GLY A 302 -5.93 -24.44 -12.87
N ASN A 303 -6.77 -23.43 -12.66
CA ASN A 303 -8.08 -23.59 -12.04
C ASN A 303 -9.05 -24.36 -12.98
N ALA A 304 -10.05 -24.99 -12.37
CA ALA A 304 -11.10 -25.67 -13.14
C ALA A 304 -11.94 -24.65 -13.92
N ILE A 305 -12.03 -24.85 -15.22
CA ILE A 305 -12.81 -24.00 -16.11
C ILE A 305 -14.26 -24.47 -16.14
N LYS A 306 -15.19 -23.55 -16.00
CA LYS A 306 -16.61 -23.77 -16.18
C LYS A 306 -17.09 -23.10 -17.46
N TYR A 307 -17.75 -23.82 -18.30
CA TYR A 307 -18.41 -23.30 -19.50
C TYR A 307 -19.89 -23.10 -19.22
N VAL A 308 -20.36 -21.87 -19.43
CA VAL A 308 -21.77 -21.50 -19.34
C VAL A 308 -22.33 -21.43 -20.76
N TRP A 309 -23.33 -22.25 -21.04
CA TRP A 309 -24.00 -22.30 -22.34
C TRP A 309 -25.28 -21.49 -22.29
N GLU A 310 -25.41 -20.60 -23.26
CA GLU A 310 -26.56 -19.71 -23.36
C GLU A 310 -27.18 -19.87 -24.75
N ARG A 311 -28.51 -19.86 -24.82
CA ARG A 311 -29.28 -19.86 -26.05
C ARG A 311 -30.00 -18.54 -26.20
N ARG A 312 -29.98 -17.99 -27.41
CA ARG A 312 -30.82 -16.88 -27.82
C ARG A 312 -31.74 -17.33 -28.95
N VAL A 313 -33.00 -17.00 -28.83
CA VAL A 313 -34.00 -17.24 -29.90
C VAL A 313 -34.29 -15.86 -30.50
N ASP A 314 -34.09 -15.74 -31.79
CA ASP A 314 -34.23 -14.51 -32.57
C ASP A 314 -33.41 -13.35 -31.96
N SER A 315 -34.02 -12.19 -31.75
CA SER A 315 -33.40 -11.01 -31.12
C SER A 315 -33.63 -10.94 -29.61
N GLY A 316 -34.13 -11.97 -28.96
CA GLY A 316 -34.39 -12.01 -27.51
C GLY A 316 -33.13 -12.07 -26.67
N ASN A 317 -33.28 -12.05 -25.34
CA ASN A 317 -32.17 -12.17 -24.40
C ASN A 317 -31.55 -13.57 -24.43
N TYR A 318 -30.28 -13.68 -24.09
CA TYR A 318 -29.62 -14.95 -23.85
C TYR A 318 -30.18 -15.62 -22.60
N VAL A 319 -30.42 -16.92 -22.69
CA VAL A 319 -30.91 -17.76 -21.58
C VAL A 319 -29.91 -18.90 -21.38
N GLN A 320 -29.40 -19.02 -20.17
CA GLN A 320 -28.50 -20.12 -19.82
C GLN A 320 -29.23 -21.46 -19.97
N ILE A 321 -28.61 -22.41 -20.67
CA ILE A 321 -29.15 -23.73 -20.93
C ILE A 321 -28.31 -24.87 -20.35
N GLY A 322 -27.10 -24.59 -19.86
CA GLY A 322 -26.26 -25.61 -19.25
C GLY A 322 -24.97 -25.02 -18.69
N ILE A 323 -24.35 -25.81 -17.81
CA ILE A 323 -23.00 -25.59 -17.30
C ILE A 323 -22.26 -26.90 -17.45
N THR A 324 -21.03 -26.86 -17.96
CA THR A 324 -20.10 -28.00 -17.98
C THR A 324 -18.75 -27.59 -17.37
N THR A 325 -18.08 -28.52 -16.76
CA THR A 325 -16.73 -28.38 -16.18
C THR A 325 -15.73 -29.14 -17.04
#